data_07edd073b5fbe703fbc2a6affcf4a354
#
_entry.id   07edd073b5fbe703fbc2a6affcf4a354
#
_cell.length_a   1.000
_cell.length_b   1.000
_cell.length_c   1.000
_cell.angle_alpha   90.00
_cell.angle_beta   90.00
_cell.angle_gamma   90.00
#
_symmetry.space_group_name_H-M   'P 1'
#
loop_
_entity.id
_entity.type
_entity.pdbx_description
1 polymer ?
#
loop_
_entity_poly.entity_id
_entity_poly.type
_entity_poly.pdbx_seq_one_letter_code
_entity_poly.pdbx_strand_id
1 'polypeptide(L)'
;MATALLLTACSTSKDPVGQPNPTFSTDVSATPGMQGMGPMNGMGSMPMTPSPTDGAAPTIAATPVAANAVNIDNFAFVPATVTVKAGSTVTWTNKDEDPHTVVADGGAFRSEALGSGGTYSFTFPTAGTFDYVCSIHPFMRGNVVVTP
;
A
#
# COMPACT_ATOMS: atom_id res chain seq x y z
N MET A 1 -25.35 50.78 -27.92
CA MET A 1 -25.96 51.15 -26.64
C MET A 1 -25.65 50.04 -25.69
N ALA A 2 -24.84 50.37 -24.71
CA ALA A 2 -24.32 49.42 -23.70
C ALA A 2 -25.29 49.29 -22.56
N THR A 3 -25.43 48.11 -21.98
CA THR A 3 -25.90 48.00 -20.60
C THR A 3 -25.20 46.84 -19.92
N ALA A 4 -24.25 47.17 -19.08
CA ALA A 4 -23.58 46.24 -18.16
C ALA A 4 -24.49 45.98 -16.96
N LEU A 5 -24.58 44.71 -16.52
CA LEU A 5 -25.18 44.37 -15.26
C LEU A 5 -24.14 43.63 -14.43
N LEU A 6 -23.61 44.30 -13.42
CA LEU A 6 -22.78 43.75 -12.36
C LEU A 6 -23.69 43.08 -11.34
N LEU A 7 -23.46 41.77 -11.07
CA LEU A 7 -24.01 41.08 -9.92
C LEU A 7 -22.87 40.67 -9.02
N THR A 8 -22.74 41.42 -7.94
CA THR A 8 -21.87 41.11 -6.79
C THR A 8 -22.58 40.07 -5.91
N ALA A 9 -22.01 38.88 -5.80
CA ALA A 9 -22.46 37.90 -4.82
C ALA A 9 -21.41 37.81 -3.72
N CYS A 10 -21.71 38.39 -2.55
CA CYS A 10 -21.03 38.12 -1.28
C CYS A 10 -21.43 36.74 -0.79
N SER A 11 -20.49 35.81 -0.75
CA SER A 11 -20.63 34.58 0.02
C SER A 11 -19.88 34.74 1.33
N THR A 12 -20.64 34.91 2.38
CA THR A 12 -20.19 34.80 3.78
C THR A 12 -19.92 33.36 4.13
N SER A 13 -18.65 33.03 4.32
CA SER A 13 -18.21 31.78 4.93
C SER A 13 -18.56 31.81 6.40
N LYS A 14 -19.42 30.92 6.80
CA LYS A 14 -19.81 30.70 8.19
C LYS A 14 -18.90 29.59 8.75
N ASP A 15 -17.97 29.97 9.60
CA ASP A 15 -17.15 29.04 10.37
C ASP A 15 -18.01 28.22 11.33
N PRO A 16 -17.91 26.90 11.37
CA PRO A 16 -18.49 26.12 12.44
C PRO A 16 -17.58 26.13 13.66
N VAL A 17 -18.07 26.73 14.69
CA VAL A 17 -17.52 26.77 16.06
C VAL A 17 -17.38 25.37 16.65
N GLY A 18 -16.19 25.10 17.18
CA GLY A 18 -15.98 24.35 18.41
C GLY A 18 -16.37 22.87 18.44
N GLN A 19 -15.43 22.01 18.12
CA GLN A 19 -15.43 20.67 18.70
C GLN A 19 -14.65 20.70 20.02
N PRO A 20 -15.22 20.18 21.13
CA PRO A 20 -14.49 20.02 22.36
C PRO A 20 -13.48 18.86 22.22
N ASN A 21 -12.23 19.19 22.49
CA ASN A 21 -11.12 18.26 22.61
C ASN A 21 -11.42 17.23 23.73
N PRO A 22 -11.32 15.92 23.48
CA PRO A 22 -11.41 14.95 24.57
C PRO A 22 -10.16 15.05 25.44
N THR A 23 -10.36 15.54 26.65
CA THR A 23 -9.36 15.48 27.72
C THR A 23 -9.07 14.02 28.05
N PHE A 24 -7.85 13.60 27.76
CA PHE A 24 -7.31 12.32 28.20
C PHE A 24 -7.03 12.42 29.71
N SER A 25 -7.89 11.83 30.53
CA SER A 25 -7.64 11.62 31.94
C SER A 25 -6.63 10.48 32.11
N THR A 26 -5.44 10.82 32.50
CA THR A 26 -4.48 9.86 33.04
C THR A 26 -4.86 9.50 34.46
N ASP A 27 -5.60 8.44 34.66
CA ASP A 27 -5.79 7.79 35.93
C ASP A 27 -4.79 6.63 36.04
N VAL A 28 -3.73 6.85 36.75
CA VAL A 28 -2.75 5.84 37.13
C VAL A 28 -3.10 5.38 38.55
N SER A 29 -3.99 4.43 38.69
CA SER A 29 -4.25 3.77 39.97
C SER A 29 -3.53 2.44 40.03
N ALA A 30 -2.49 2.50 40.86
CA ALA A 30 -1.91 1.47 41.74
C ALA A 30 -2.29 0.00 41.54
N THR A 31 -1.26 -0.78 41.19
CA THR A 31 -1.21 -2.23 41.38
C THR A 31 -0.72 -2.57 42.78
N PRO A 32 -1.37 -3.45 43.54
CA PRO A 32 -0.74 -4.12 44.62
C PRO A 32 -0.38 -5.57 44.27
N GLY A 33 0.89 -5.88 44.40
CA GLY A 33 1.42 -7.10 44.98
C GLY A 33 1.09 -8.45 44.35
N MET A 34 2.07 -9.01 43.65
CA MET A 34 2.24 -10.46 43.57
C MET A 34 3.62 -10.84 44.06
N GLN A 35 3.68 -11.33 45.31
CA GLN A 35 4.77 -12.10 45.85
C GLN A 35 4.62 -13.55 45.34
N GLY A 36 5.73 -14.18 44.98
CA GLY A 36 5.77 -15.62 44.70
C GLY A 36 6.86 -15.99 43.72
N MET A 37 8.12 -15.75 44.06
CA MET A 37 9.24 -16.39 43.38
C MET A 37 9.63 -17.67 44.13
N GLY A 38 9.29 -18.81 43.54
CA GLY A 38 9.93 -20.08 43.86
C GLY A 38 11.17 -20.26 42.96
N PRO A 39 12.29 -20.74 43.50
CA PRO A 39 13.48 -21.00 42.70
C PRO A 39 13.31 -22.32 41.95
N MET A 40 13.24 -22.27 40.62
CA MET A 40 13.37 -23.46 39.76
C MET A 40 14.84 -23.65 39.43
N ASN A 41 15.48 -24.48 40.23
CA ASN A 41 16.75 -25.11 39.90
C ASN A 41 16.47 -26.24 38.90
N GLY A 42 17.05 -26.20 37.73
CA GLY A 42 16.88 -27.22 36.70
C GLY A 42 17.82 -26.96 35.51
N MET A 43 19.09 -27.15 35.76
CA MET A 43 20.09 -27.29 34.69
C MET A 43 19.80 -28.59 33.92
N GLY A 44 19.22 -28.48 32.78
CA GLY A 44 19.20 -29.49 31.75
C GLY A 44 20.07 -29.05 30.60
N SER A 45 21.31 -29.52 30.58
CA SER A 45 22.18 -29.44 29.40
C SER A 45 21.52 -30.18 28.23
N MET A 46 20.99 -29.46 27.28
CA MET A 46 20.61 -30.03 25.99
C MET A 46 21.83 -29.98 25.06
N PRO A 47 22.22 -31.10 24.45
CA PRO A 47 23.29 -31.09 23.47
C PRO A 47 22.87 -30.28 22.26
N MET A 48 23.71 -29.33 21.88
CA MET A 48 23.60 -28.61 20.59
C MET A 48 23.83 -29.61 19.46
N THR A 49 22.78 -30.00 18.79
CA THR A 49 22.89 -30.55 17.45
C THR A 49 23.15 -29.41 16.48
N PRO A 50 24.18 -29.50 15.63
CA PRO A 50 24.37 -28.50 14.59
C PRO A 50 23.19 -28.56 13.63
N SER A 51 22.46 -27.44 13.52
CA SER A 51 21.50 -27.23 12.42
C SER A 51 22.22 -27.38 11.09
N PRO A 52 21.68 -28.15 10.14
CA PRO A 52 22.18 -28.12 8.80
C PRO A 52 21.90 -26.74 8.19
N THR A 53 22.99 -25.98 8.00
CA THR A 53 23.04 -24.88 7.08
C THR A 53 22.90 -25.48 5.69
N ASP A 54 21.78 -25.34 5.06
CA ASP A 54 21.53 -25.26 3.63
C ASP A 54 20.01 -25.36 3.41
N GLY A 55 19.38 -24.23 3.62
CA GLY A 55 18.08 -23.95 3.07
C GLY A 55 18.23 -22.71 2.21
N ALA A 56 18.83 -22.88 1.05
CA ALA A 56 18.62 -21.92 -0.02
C ALA A 56 17.10 -21.78 -0.16
N ALA A 57 16.58 -20.64 0.28
CA ALA A 57 15.23 -20.28 -0.04
C ALA A 57 15.09 -20.45 -1.55
N PRO A 58 14.05 -21.16 -2.05
CA PRO A 58 13.81 -21.19 -3.47
C PRO A 58 13.56 -19.74 -3.88
N THR A 59 14.56 -19.13 -4.48
CA THR A 59 14.36 -17.98 -5.34
C THR A 59 13.53 -18.52 -6.48
N ILE A 60 12.21 -18.49 -6.31
CA ILE A 60 11.30 -18.58 -7.44
C ILE A 60 11.62 -17.33 -8.24
N ALA A 61 12.53 -17.49 -9.20
CA ALA A 61 12.63 -16.59 -10.31
C ALA A 61 11.23 -16.60 -10.92
N ALA A 62 10.42 -15.58 -10.55
CA ALA A 62 9.16 -15.36 -11.20
C ALA A 62 9.51 -15.14 -12.67
N THR A 63 9.26 -16.16 -13.47
CA THR A 63 9.33 -16.07 -14.92
C THR A 63 8.50 -14.84 -15.28
N PRO A 64 9.02 -13.86 -16.01
CA PRO A 64 8.24 -12.70 -16.39
C PRO A 64 7.10 -13.20 -17.26
N VAL A 65 5.93 -13.29 -16.66
CA VAL A 65 4.70 -13.57 -17.40
C VAL A 65 4.44 -12.31 -18.17
N ALA A 66 4.45 -12.38 -19.48
CA ALA A 66 4.02 -11.29 -20.35
C ALA A 66 2.49 -11.17 -20.24
N ALA A 67 2.04 -10.81 -19.06
CA ALA A 67 0.64 -10.55 -18.77
C ALA A 67 0.49 -9.04 -18.64
N ASN A 68 -0.25 -8.44 -19.56
CA ASN A 68 -0.58 -7.01 -19.50
C ASN A 68 -1.63 -6.72 -18.42
N ALA A 69 -1.76 -7.59 -17.41
CA ALA A 69 -2.73 -7.50 -16.35
C ALA A 69 -2.08 -7.74 -14.98
N VAL A 70 -2.48 -6.92 -14.02
CA VAL A 70 -2.10 -7.04 -12.60
C VAL A 70 -3.38 -7.08 -11.78
N ASN A 71 -3.53 -8.08 -10.93
CA ASN A 71 -4.58 -8.07 -9.93
C ASN A 71 -4.07 -7.38 -8.65
N ILE A 72 -4.93 -6.68 -7.99
CA ILE A 72 -4.75 -6.25 -6.61
C ILE A 72 -5.53 -7.25 -5.79
N ASP A 73 -4.85 -8.05 -5.00
CA ASP A 73 -5.44 -9.17 -4.27
C ASP A 73 -4.69 -9.39 -2.95
N ASN A 74 -5.43 -9.46 -1.87
CA ASN A 74 -4.90 -9.64 -0.52
C ASN A 74 -3.81 -8.61 -0.18
N PHE A 75 -4.09 -7.33 -0.44
CA PHE A 75 -3.18 -6.19 -0.21
C PHE A 75 -1.82 -6.33 -0.91
N ALA A 76 -1.81 -6.92 -2.10
CA ALA A 76 -0.62 -7.06 -2.93
C ALA A 76 -0.93 -6.85 -4.41
N PHE A 77 0.06 -6.41 -5.18
CA PHE A 77 0.00 -6.43 -6.64
C PHE A 77 0.47 -7.80 -7.15
N VAL A 78 -0.36 -8.48 -7.94
CA VAL A 78 -0.11 -9.85 -8.42
C VAL A 78 -0.24 -9.92 -9.95
N PRO A 79 0.85 -10.17 -10.66
CA PRO A 79 2.23 -10.25 -10.19
C PRO A 79 2.79 -8.88 -9.77
N ALA A 80 3.76 -8.86 -8.83
CA ALA A 80 4.39 -7.62 -8.39
C ALA A 80 5.28 -6.99 -9.48
N THR A 81 5.79 -7.80 -10.39
CA THR A 81 6.60 -7.37 -11.54
C THR A 81 5.96 -7.84 -12.84
N VAL A 82 5.77 -6.90 -13.76
CA VAL A 82 5.26 -7.18 -15.12
C VAL A 82 6.27 -6.68 -16.14
N THR A 83 6.54 -7.49 -17.16
CA THR A 83 7.37 -7.09 -18.29
C THR A 83 6.52 -6.98 -19.55
N VAL A 84 6.57 -5.81 -20.19
CA VAL A 84 5.81 -5.52 -21.41
C VAL A 84 6.70 -4.84 -22.44
N LYS A 85 6.24 -4.75 -23.69
CA LYS A 85 6.90 -3.96 -24.74
C LYS A 85 6.42 -2.51 -24.70
N ALA A 86 7.27 -1.60 -25.17
CA ALA A 86 6.85 -0.20 -25.40
C ALA A 86 5.61 -0.17 -26.31
N GLY A 87 4.66 0.72 -25.99
CA GLY A 87 3.35 0.79 -26.62
C GLY A 87 2.30 -0.14 -26.00
N SER A 88 2.67 -1.03 -25.09
CA SER A 88 1.70 -1.90 -24.41
C SER A 88 0.89 -1.18 -23.35
N THR A 89 -0.35 -1.62 -23.17
CA THR A 89 -1.23 -1.19 -22.08
C THR A 89 -1.24 -2.23 -20.98
N VAL A 90 -1.02 -1.82 -19.73
CA VAL A 90 -1.20 -2.67 -18.55
C VAL A 90 -2.48 -2.26 -17.84
N THR A 91 -3.24 -3.27 -17.40
CA THR A 91 -4.49 -3.06 -16.66
C THR A 91 -4.37 -3.64 -15.26
N TRP A 92 -4.70 -2.84 -14.25
CA TRP A 92 -4.83 -3.24 -12.86
C TRP A 92 -6.31 -3.46 -12.56
N THR A 93 -6.62 -4.53 -11.81
CA THR A 93 -7.98 -4.85 -11.35
C THR A 93 -7.96 -5.08 -9.85
N ASN A 94 -8.74 -4.32 -9.11
CA ASN A 94 -8.90 -4.55 -7.67
C ASN A 94 -9.81 -5.76 -7.43
N LYS A 95 -9.30 -6.77 -6.74
CA LYS A 95 -10.03 -7.98 -6.32
C LYS A 95 -10.40 -7.95 -4.84
N ASP A 96 -9.81 -7.03 -4.07
CA ASP A 96 -10.13 -6.82 -2.67
C ASP A 96 -11.44 -6.03 -2.51
N GLU A 97 -12.01 -6.09 -1.33
CA GLU A 97 -13.14 -5.24 -0.96
C GLU A 97 -12.67 -3.84 -0.57
N ASP A 98 -11.44 -3.73 -0.07
CA ASP A 98 -10.82 -2.46 0.30
C ASP A 98 -10.41 -1.64 -0.94
N PRO A 99 -10.45 -0.30 -0.84
CA PRO A 99 -10.03 0.57 -1.92
C PRO A 99 -8.51 0.61 -2.04
N HIS A 100 -8.00 0.58 -3.27
CA HIS A 100 -6.59 0.69 -3.59
C HIS A 100 -6.32 1.74 -4.66
N THR A 101 -5.07 2.17 -4.77
CA THR A 101 -4.61 3.07 -5.84
C THR A 101 -3.39 2.49 -6.54
N VAL A 102 -3.09 2.99 -7.73
CA VAL A 102 -1.89 2.66 -8.49
C VAL A 102 -1.19 3.98 -8.83
N VAL A 103 -0.06 4.26 -8.18
CA VAL A 103 0.64 5.54 -8.31
C VAL A 103 2.11 5.30 -8.59
N ALA A 104 2.60 5.77 -9.73
CA ALA A 104 4.02 5.69 -10.09
C ALA A 104 4.86 6.63 -9.20
N ASP A 105 5.97 6.13 -8.67
CA ASP A 105 6.90 6.92 -7.84
C ASP A 105 7.44 8.13 -8.61
N GLY A 106 7.68 7.99 -9.92
CA GLY A 106 8.09 9.08 -10.82
C GLY A 106 6.96 9.94 -11.37
N GLY A 107 5.70 9.74 -10.95
CA GLY A 107 4.56 10.53 -11.37
C GLY A 107 4.07 10.27 -12.80
N ALA A 108 4.55 9.22 -13.48
CA ALA A 108 4.19 8.89 -14.87
C ALA A 108 2.70 8.52 -15.01
N PHE A 109 2.12 7.94 -14.00
CA PHE A 109 0.70 7.57 -13.95
C PHE A 109 0.16 7.58 -12.52
N ARG A 110 -1.16 7.76 -12.41
CA ARG A 110 -1.88 7.75 -11.15
C ARG A 110 -3.33 7.36 -11.40
N SER A 111 -3.84 6.40 -10.64
CA SER A 111 -5.27 6.08 -10.60
C SER A 111 -5.99 6.90 -9.53
N GLU A 112 -7.30 7.04 -9.66
CA GLU A 112 -8.20 7.29 -8.55
C GLU A 112 -8.26 6.05 -7.64
N ALA A 113 -8.98 6.16 -6.51
CA ALA A 113 -9.22 5.00 -5.66
C ALA A 113 -10.09 3.97 -6.39
N LEU A 114 -9.58 2.76 -6.51
CA LEU A 114 -10.26 1.63 -7.14
C LEU A 114 -11.01 0.85 -6.05
N GLY A 115 -12.31 0.91 -6.03
CA GLY A 115 -13.13 0.03 -5.20
C GLY A 115 -13.11 -1.42 -5.71
N SER A 116 -13.83 -2.31 -5.04
CA SER A 116 -13.90 -3.74 -5.44
C SER A 116 -14.36 -3.90 -6.89
N GLY A 117 -13.62 -4.68 -7.67
CA GLY A 117 -13.82 -4.84 -9.11
C GLY A 117 -13.40 -3.64 -9.97
N GLY A 118 -12.94 -2.55 -9.36
CA GLY A 118 -12.46 -1.36 -10.07
C GLY A 118 -11.22 -1.65 -10.90
N THR A 119 -11.10 -0.98 -12.05
CA THR A 119 -9.98 -1.16 -12.98
C THR A 119 -9.31 0.16 -13.32
N TYR A 120 -8.01 0.09 -13.57
CA TYR A 120 -7.21 1.20 -14.11
C TYR A 120 -6.29 0.67 -15.20
N SER A 121 -6.10 1.44 -16.27
CA SER A 121 -5.22 1.05 -17.38
C SER A 121 -4.30 2.21 -17.75
N PHE A 122 -3.04 1.87 -18.06
CA PHE A 122 -2.06 2.84 -18.54
C PHE A 122 -1.24 2.24 -19.68
N THR A 123 -1.01 3.05 -20.74
CA THR A 123 -0.18 2.69 -21.89
C THR A 123 1.23 3.24 -21.71
N PHE A 124 2.24 2.37 -21.82
CA PHE A 124 3.65 2.71 -21.63
C PHE A 124 4.30 3.02 -22.99
N PRO A 125 4.49 4.31 -23.35
CA PRO A 125 4.99 4.67 -24.66
C PRO A 125 6.50 4.44 -24.86
N THR A 126 7.27 4.39 -23.78
CA THR A 126 8.74 4.33 -23.80
C THR A 126 9.27 3.20 -22.93
N ALA A 127 10.41 2.64 -23.32
CA ALA A 127 11.12 1.65 -22.52
C ALA A 127 11.63 2.26 -21.21
N GLY A 128 11.68 1.46 -20.14
CA GLY A 128 12.10 1.88 -18.81
C GLY A 128 11.53 0.99 -17.71
N THR A 129 11.89 1.28 -16.48
CA THR A 129 11.30 0.66 -15.29
C THR A 129 10.46 1.69 -14.55
N PHE A 130 9.24 1.33 -14.24
CA PHE A 130 8.26 2.17 -13.58
C PHE A 130 7.84 1.52 -12.27
N ASP A 131 8.44 1.98 -11.17
CA ASP A 131 8.04 1.57 -9.83
C ASP A 131 6.77 2.29 -9.43
N TYR A 132 5.87 1.59 -8.74
CA TYR A 132 4.60 2.13 -8.29
C TYR A 132 4.18 1.57 -6.94
N VAL A 133 3.30 2.28 -6.27
CA VAL A 133 2.84 2.02 -4.91
C VAL A 133 1.34 2.27 -4.80
N CYS A 134 0.70 1.62 -3.84
CA CYS A 134 -0.63 2.03 -3.38
C CYS A 134 -0.47 3.20 -2.40
N SER A 135 -1.02 4.38 -2.70
CA SER A 135 -0.89 5.55 -1.82
C SER A 135 -1.71 5.43 -0.53
N ILE A 136 -2.70 4.54 -0.50
CA ILE A 136 -3.50 4.23 0.70
C ILE A 136 -2.76 3.23 1.58
N HIS A 137 -2.04 2.26 0.96
CA HIS A 137 -1.29 1.20 1.63
C HIS A 137 0.17 1.19 1.14
N PRO A 138 1.06 2.05 1.67
CA PRO A 138 2.40 2.27 1.11
C PRO A 138 3.36 1.06 1.14
N PHE A 139 3.00 0.01 1.86
CA PHE A 139 3.74 -1.26 1.84
C PHE A 139 3.48 -2.07 0.57
N MET A 140 2.37 -1.81 -0.16
CA MET A 140 2.07 -2.46 -1.43
C MET A 140 2.88 -1.81 -2.54
N ARG A 141 3.80 -2.56 -3.12
CA ARG A 141 4.70 -2.09 -4.17
C ARG A 141 4.71 -3.03 -5.36
N GLY A 142 4.89 -2.48 -6.54
CA GLY A 142 5.08 -3.22 -7.78
C GLY A 142 5.92 -2.44 -8.78
N ASN A 143 6.27 -3.09 -9.88
CA ASN A 143 6.97 -2.44 -10.98
C ASN A 143 6.53 -2.97 -12.35
N VAL A 144 6.64 -2.11 -13.35
CA VAL A 144 6.47 -2.47 -14.76
C VAL A 144 7.80 -2.25 -15.46
N VAL A 145 8.34 -3.31 -16.04
CA VAL A 145 9.55 -3.26 -16.88
C VAL A 145 9.12 -3.20 -18.34
N VAL A 146 9.43 -2.10 -18.99
CA VAL A 146 9.07 -1.86 -20.40
C VAL A 146 10.31 -2.04 -21.26
N THR A 147 10.26 -3.04 -22.14
CA THR A 147 11.31 -3.32 -23.13
C THR A 147 11.05 -2.59 -24.45
N PRO A 148 12.08 -2.34 -25.24
CA PRO A 148 11.92 -1.75 -26.59
C PRO A 148 11.03 -2.55 -27.52
#